data_4ee51a885605f680aa9afc902aba2fdd
#
_entry.id   4ee51a885605f680aa9afc902aba2fdd
#
_cell.length_a   1.000
_cell.length_b   1.000
_cell.length_c   1.000
_cell.angle_alpha   90.00
_cell.angle_beta   90.00
_cell.angle_gamma   90.00
#
_symmetry.space_group_name_H-M   'P 1'
#
loop_
_entity.id
_entity.type
_entity.pdbx_description
1 polymer ?
#
loop_
_entity_poly.entity_id
_entity_poly.type
_entity_poly.pdbx_seq_one_letter_code
_entity_poly.pdbx_strand_id
1 'polypeptide(L)'
;LKISASKLTAIALWLWLPFSVLAAQKVTVGVYDYPPFYIASAESHGGVTPDIIRLLNQAQQEFEFELVTTTSRRRYQDFEAGLFDLMLFESAEWGWQNYDVVATEPFFSGGEVWIAYAMPDRDQRYFETIGKKRLLGVLGYHYGFAALNSDPDYLKDNFSIHLLDNQEKIINLIAEQRADMGIVALSFLNNYLHQHPEMREKLLISEEFDQTYEHGALLRKGAPLSVDWLNRLFSQLQDKGELDRLWYKHHLREKEE
;
A
#
# COMPACT_ATOMS: atom_id res chain seq x y z
N LEU A 1 -68.60 -17.02 57.82
CA LEU A 1 -67.84 -15.98 57.04
C LEU A 1 -66.73 -16.59 56.23
N LYS A 2 -66.85 -16.61 54.90
CA LYS A 2 -65.79 -17.08 54.01
C LYS A 2 -65.19 -15.85 53.34
N ILE A 3 -63.88 -15.63 53.54
CA ILE A 3 -63.13 -14.57 52.87
C ILE A 3 -62.45 -15.25 51.64
N SER A 4 -62.86 -14.76 50.50
CA SER A 4 -62.26 -15.16 49.20
C SER A 4 -60.96 -14.36 48.95
N ALA A 5 -59.83 -15.08 48.77
CA ALA A 5 -58.56 -14.48 48.38
C ALA A 5 -58.49 -14.37 46.86
N SER A 6 -58.53 -13.15 46.31
CA SER A 6 -58.27 -12.89 44.89
C SER A 6 -56.78 -12.93 44.61
N LYS A 7 -56.38 -13.83 43.71
CA LYS A 7 -55.02 -13.92 43.21
C LYS A 7 -54.80 -12.85 42.16
N LEU A 8 -53.98 -11.83 42.45
CA LEU A 8 -53.45 -10.91 41.45
C LEU A 8 -52.29 -11.61 40.70
N THR A 9 -52.52 -11.92 39.44
CA THR A 9 -51.50 -12.40 38.53
C THR A 9 -50.82 -11.19 37.88
N ALA A 10 -49.59 -10.88 38.32
CA ALA A 10 -48.78 -9.84 37.69
C ALA A 10 -48.22 -10.38 36.37
N ILE A 11 -48.71 -9.85 35.25
CA ILE A 11 -48.19 -10.12 33.92
C ILE A 11 -46.94 -9.22 33.73
N ALA A 12 -45.74 -9.80 33.81
CA ALA A 12 -44.51 -9.12 33.47
C ALA A 12 -44.42 -9.00 31.93
N LEU A 13 -44.72 -7.80 31.41
CA LEU A 13 -44.53 -7.46 30.02
C LEU A 13 -43.00 -7.31 29.78
N TRP A 14 -42.36 -8.31 29.24
CA TRP A 14 -40.99 -8.20 28.72
C TRP A 14 -41.06 -7.32 27.46
N LEU A 15 -40.61 -6.08 27.55
CA LEU A 15 -40.36 -5.17 26.43
C LEU A 15 -39.16 -5.74 25.65
N TRP A 16 -39.42 -6.47 24.60
CA TRP A 16 -38.47 -6.77 23.56
C TRP A 16 -38.19 -5.46 22.81
N LEU A 17 -37.15 -4.73 23.25
CA LEU A 17 -36.59 -3.67 22.43
C LEU A 17 -35.88 -4.34 21.25
N PRO A 18 -36.28 -4.03 20.01
CA PRO A 18 -35.51 -4.53 18.86
C PRO A 18 -34.11 -3.91 18.92
N PHE A 19 -33.07 -4.71 19.14
CA PHE A 19 -31.70 -4.31 18.86
C PHE A 19 -31.67 -4.12 17.37
N SER A 20 -31.73 -2.89 16.88
CA SER A 20 -31.41 -2.55 15.50
C SER A 20 -29.90 -2.79 15.36
N VAL A 21 -29.52 -3.95 14.82
CA VAL A 21 -28.18 -4.16 14.31
C VAL A 21 -28.04 -3.18 13.15
N LEU A 22 -27.36 -2.07 13.38
CA LEU A 22 -27.01 -1.16 12.30
C LEU A 22 -26.07 -1.96 11.37
N ALA A 23 -26.48 -2.13 10.12
CA ALA A 23 -25.60 -2.77 9.14
C ALA A 23 -24.32 -1.93 9.01
N ALA A 24 -23.16 -2.60 8.95
CA ALA A 24 -21.88 -1.94 8.77
C ALA A 24 -21.91 -1.07 7.52
N GLN A 25 -21.40 0.16 7.64
CA GLN A 25 -21.36 1.08 6.52
C GLN A 25 -20.21 0.66 5.58
N LYS A 26 -20.51 0.54 4.28
CA LYS A 26 -19.54 0.15 3.27
C LYS A 26 -18.51 1.25 3.05
N VAL A 27 -17.23 0.85 2.97
CA VAL A 27 -16.07 1.69 2.65
C VAL A 27 -15.29 1.01 1.53
N THR A 28 -15.12 1.69 0.42
CA THR A 28 -14.39 1.16 -0.74
C THR A 28 -12.93 1.59 -0.73
N VAL A 29 -12.02 0.64 -0.93
CA VAL A 29 -10.56 0.83 -0.89
C VAL A 29 -9.99 0.60 -2.28
N GLY A 30 -9.48 1.66 -2.90
CA GLY A 30 -8.81 1.58 -4.21
C GLY A 30 -7.48 0.83 -4.10
N VAL A 31 -7.24 -0.09 -5.05
CA VAL A 31 -5.98 -0.84 -5.14
C VAL A 31 -5.53 -0.96 -6.59
N TYR A 32 -4.23 -0.94 -6.81
CA TYR A 32 -3.60 -1.21 -8.10
C TYR A 32 -2.39 -2.12 -7.90
N ASP A 33 -1.92 -2.73 -8.97
CA ASP A 33 -0.76 -3.63 -8.89
C ASP A 33 0.49 -2.87 -8.41
N TYR A 34 0.81 -3.06 -7.14
CA TYR A 34 1.92 -2.46 -6.43
C TYR A 34 2.48 -3.47 -5.41
N PRO A 35 3.16 -4.52 -5.88
CA PRO A 35 3.76 -5.50 -5.00
C PRO A 35 4.83 -4.88 -4.08
N PRO A 36 4.96 -5.34 -2.84
CA PRO A 36 4.22 -6.40 -2.19
C PRO A 36 2.91 -5.96 -1.54
N PHE A 37 2.54 -4.67 -1.66
CA PHE A 37 1.34 -4.12 -1.01
C PHE A 37 0.05 -4.68 -1.60
N TYR A 38 -0.05 -4.73 -2.92
CA TYR A 38 -1.15 -5.40 -3.61
C TYR A 38 -0.64 -6.09 -4.86
N ILE A 39 -1.00 -7.37 -5.01
CA ILE A 39 -0.61 -8.21 -6.15
C ILE A 39 -1.89 -8.57 -6.90
N ALA A 40 -2.02 -8.03 -8.11
CA ALA A 40 -3.12 -8.37 -9.01
C ALA A 40 -2.75 -9.62 -9.81
N SER A 41 -3.37 -10.76 -9.50
CA SER A 41 -3.26 -11.97 -10.31
C SER A 41 -4.62 -12.41 -10.85
N ALA A 42 -4.61 -13.20 -11.93
CA ALA A 42 -5.85 -13.70 -12.53
C ALA A 42 -6.63 -14.64 -11.59
N GLU A 43 -5.96 -15.26 -10.64
CA GLU A 43 -6.55 -16.30 -9.76
C GLU A 43 -6.81 -15.84 -8.33
N SER A 44 -6.08 -14.79 -7.85
CA SER A 44 -6.24 -14.27 -6.49
C SER A 44 -5.67 -12.87 -6.34
N HIS A 45 -6.22 -12.13 -5.39
CA HIS A 45 -5.67 -10.87 -4.92
C HIS A 45 -4.79 -11.13 -3.71
N GLY A 46 -3.50 -10.80 -3.80
CA GLY A 46 -2.51 -11.03 -2.75
C GLY A 46 -1.90 -9.76 -2.22
N GLY A 47 -0.97 -9.90 -1.27
CA GLY A 47 -0.17 -8.82 -0.71
C GLY A 47 -0.67 -8.33 0.65
N VAL A 48 -0.07 -7.24 1.10
CA VAL A 48 -0.29 -6.66 2.43
C VAL A 48 -1.67 -6.04 2.57
N THR A 49 -2.15 -5.33 1.53
CA THR A 49 -3.42 -4.59 1.57
C THR A 49 -4.62 -5.50 1.84
N PRO A 50 -4.81 -6.65 1.14
CA PRO A 50 -5.90 -7.57 1.46
C PRO A 50 -5.85 -8.09 2.91
N ASP A 51 -4.66 -8.30 3.47
CA ASP A 51 -4.51 -8.73 4.85
C ASP A 51 -4.87 -7.61 5.84
N ILE A 52 -4.47 -6.36 5.57
CA ILE A 52 -4.90 -5.19 6.36
C ILE A 52 -6.42 -5.04 6.30
N ILE A 53 -7.04 -5.13 5.13
CA ILE A 53 -8.51 -5.01 5.00
C ILE A 53 -9.21 -6.09 5.83
N ARG A 54 -8.72 -7.33 5.81
CA ARG A 54 -9.25 -8.39 6.66
C ARG A 54 -9.09 -8.05 8.15
N LEU A 55 -7.93 -7.53 8.55
CA LEU A 55 -7.66 -7.12 9.92
C LEU A 55 -8.57 -5.96 10.36
N LEU A 56 -8.76 -4.92 9.52
CA LEU A 56 -9.67 -3.82 9.80
C LEU A 56 -11.12 -4.33 10.00
N ASN A 57 -11.60 -5.19 9.10
CA ASN A 57 -12.95 -5.78 9.20
C ASN A 57 -13.14 -6.66 10.45
N GLN A 58 -12.08 -7.31 10.95
CA GLN A 58 -12.13 -8.12 12.18
C GLN A 58 -12.07 -7.28 13.46
N ALA A 59 -11.41 -6.12 13.42
CA ALA A 59 -11.14 -5.30 14.59
C ALA A 59 -12.32 -4.43 15.04
N GLN A 60 -13.33 -4.23 14.17
CA GLN A 60 -14.48 -3.36 14.44
C GLN A 60 -15.71 -3.84 13.62
N GLN A 61 -16.90 -3.21 13.86
CA GLN A 61 -18.16 -3.58 13.24
C GLN A 61 -18.93 -2.38 12.65
N GLU A 62 -18.35 -1.18 12.68
CA GLU A 62 -18.98 0.04 12.19
C GLU A 62 -18.93 0.13 10.66
N PHE A 63 -17.82 -0.36 10.07
CA PHE A 63 -17.55 -0.30 8.64
C PHE A 63 -17.24 -1.67 8.07
N GLU A 64 -17.57 -1.86 6.78
CA GLU A 64 -17.18 -3.01 5.97
C GLU A 64 -16.28 -2.51 4.83
N PHE A 65 -14.99 -2.83 4.90
CA PHE A 65 -14.01 -2.45 3.89
C PHE A 65 -13.98 -3.46 2.75
N GLU A 66 -14.10 -2.97 1.51
CA GLU A 66 -14.05 -3.77 0.30
C GLU A 66 -13.04 -3.20 -0.71
N LEU A 67 -12.35 -4.08 -1.44
CA LEU A 67 -11.36 -3.69 -2.44
C LEU A 67 -12.01 -3.35 -3.78
N VAL A 68 -11.53 -2.25 -4.41
CA VAL A 68 -11.90 -1.83 -5.76
C VAL A 68 -10.62 -1.66 -6.58
N THR A 69 -10.52 -2.38 -7.69
CA THR A 69 -9.30 -2.33 -8.53
C THR A 69 -9.29 -1.12 -9.46
N THR A 70 -8.13 -0.50 -9.54
CA THR A 70 -7.80 0.56 -10.50
C THR A 70 -6.41 0.30 -11.13
N THR A 71 -5.75 1.31 -11.64
CA THR A 71 -4.37 1.26 -12.11
C THR A 71 -3.56 2.44 -11.55
N SER A 72 -2.23 2.32 -11.51
CA SER A 72 -1.35 3.39 -11.04
C SER A 72 -1.61 4.76 -11.71
N ARG A 73 -2.06 4.77 -12.97
CA ARG A 73 -2.37 6.00 -13.72
C ARG A 73 -3.80 6.48 -13.54
N ARG A 74 -4.75 5.57 -13.44
CA ARG A 74 -6.18 5.93 -13.36
C ARG A 74 -6.64 6.26 -11.95
N ARG A 75 -5.87 5.88 -10.93
CA ARG A 75 -6.27 6.02 -9.53
C ARG A 75 -6.76 7.42 -9.15
N TYR A 76 -6.18 8.45 -9.73
CA TYR A 76 -6.58 9.85 -9.47
C TYR A 76 -7.98 10.15 -10.01
N GLN A 77 -8.24 9.80 -11.28
CA GLN A 77 -9.55 10.03 -11.92
C GLN A 77 -10.64 9.18 -11.27
N ASP A 78 -10.33 7.92 -10.97
CA ASP A 78 -11.26 6.99 -10.34
C ASP A 78 -11.60 7.45 -8.91
N PHE A 79 -10.62 8.01 -8.17
CA PHE A 79 -10.82 8.61 -6.85
C PHE A 79 -11.70 9.87 -6.92
N GLU A 80 -11.40 10.78 -7.83
CA GLU A 80 -12.19 12.00 -8.05
C GLU A 80 -13.63 11.68 -8.46
N ALA A 81 -13.82 10.64 -9.27
CA ALA A 81 -15.13 10.12 -9.64
C ALA A 81 -15.87 9.41 -8.49
N GLY A 82 -15.22 9.19 -7.33
CA GLY A 82 -15.81 8.56 -6.17
C GLY A 82 -15.99 7.04 -6.30
N LEU A 83 -15.20 6.37 -7.14
CA LEU A 83 -15.25 4.92 -7.31
C LEU A 83 -14.73 4.18 -6.07
N PHE A 84 -13.92 4.84 -5.27
CA PHE A 84 -13.48 4.36 -3.96
C PHE A 84 -13.27 5.53 -2.98
N ASP A 85 -13.31 5.22 -1.70
CA ASP A 85 -13.31 6.19 -0.60
C ASP A 85 -11.91 6.48 -0.08
N LEU A 86 -11.01 5.50 -0.15
CA LEU A 86 -9.63 5.63 0.31
C LEU A 86 -8.66 4.72 -0.46
N MET A 87 -7.37 5.02 -0.31
CA MET A 87 -6.26 4.15 -0.73
C MET A 87 -5.27 4.01 0.42
N LEU A 88 -4.68 2.81 0.55
CA LEU A 88 -3.58 2.53 1.47
C LEU A 88 -2.25 2.57 0.71
N PHE A 89 -1.14 2.78 1.44
CA PHE A 89 0.22 2.79 0.89
C PHE A 89 0.43 3.85 -0.21
N GLU A 90 -0.18 5.01 -0.02
CA GLU A 90 0.05 6.20 -0.85
C GLU A 90 0.87 7.25 -0.07
N SER A 91 1.63 8.04 -0.81
CA SER A 91 2.23 9.28 -0.32
C SER A 91 1.47 10.48 -0.88
N ALA A 92 1.16 11.46 -0.04
CA ALA A 92 0.51 12.69 -0.47
C ALA A 92 1.33 13.46 -1.53
N GLU A 93 2.63 13.22 -1.60
CA GLU A 93 3.55 13.85 -2.56
C GLU A 93 3.47 13.24 -3.96
N TRP A 94 2.83 12.10 -4.12
CA TRP A 94 2.69 11.40 -5.39
C TRP A 94 1.53 11.91 -6.25
N GLY A 95 1.52 13.22 -6.55
CA GLY A 95 0.55 13.84 -7.46
C GLY A 95 -0.82 14.11 -6.83
N TRP A 96 -1.01 13.89 -5.52
CA TRP A 96 -2.30 14.09 -4.85
C TRP A 96 -2.58 15.54 -4.45
N GLN A 97 -1.63 16.46 -4.61
CA GLN A 97 -1.75 17.86 -4.19
C GLN A 97 -2.90 18.63 -4.87
N ASN A 98 -3.37 18.14 -6.02
CA ASN A 98 -4.46 18.74 -6.79
C ASN A 98 -5.83 18.10 -6.52
N TYR A 99 -5.89 17.15 -5.59
CA TYR A 99 -7.11 16.40 -5.27
C TYR A 99 -7.58 16.68 -3.84
N ASP A 100 -8.88 16.56 -3.63
CA ASP A 100 -9.51 16.78 -2.31
C ASP A 100 -9.30 15.53 -1.41
N VAL A 101 -8.06 15.35 -0.95
CA VAL A 101 -7.62 14.23 -0.11
C VAL A 101 -7.30 14.69 1.30
N VAL A 102 -7.49 13.79 2.27
CA VAL A 102 -7.00 13.95 3.63
C VAL A 102 -6.16 12.71 3.96
N ALA A 103 -4.92 12.92 4.40
CA ALA A 103 -4.00 11.86 4.76
C ALA A 103 -4.13 11.46 6.23
N THR A 104 -3.98 10.15 6.52
CA THR A 104 -3.75 9.66 7.87
C THR A 104 -2.34 9.97 8.34
N GLU A 105 -2.07 9.75 9.63
CA GLU A 105 -0.70 9.53 10.09
C GLU A 105 -0.08 8.35 9.33
N PRO A 106 1.24 8.42 9.04
CA PRO A 106 1.93 7.33 8.38
C PRO A 106 1.94 6.05 9.26
N PHE A 107 1.79 4.91 8.63
CA PHE A 107 1.88 3.61 9.31
C PHE A 107 2.98 2.72 8.73
N PHE A 108 3.62 3.12 7.64
CA PHE A 108 4.73 2.41 7.02
C PHE A 108 5.68 3.37 6.32
N SER A 109 7.00 3.19 6.51
CA SER A 109 8.04 3.95 5.81
C SER A 109 8.69 3.07 4.76
N GLY A 110 8.98 3.63 3.61
CA GLY A 110 9.60 2.94 2.49
C GLY A 110 10.55 3.82 1.69
N GLY A 111 11.05 3.27 0.61
CA GLY A 111 11.90 4.00 -0.32
C GLY A 111 12.18 3.20 -1.58
N GLU A 112 12.74 3.87 -2.56
CA GLU A 112 13.20 3.27 -3.79
C GLU A 112 14.72 3.31 -3.88
N VAL A 113 15.28 2.21 -4.39
CA VAL A 113 16.71 2.02 -4.56
C VAL A 113 17.05 1.75 -6.02
N TRP A 114 18.26 2.14 -6.40
CA TRP A 114 18.83 1.76 -7.67
C TRP A 114 19.42 0.35 -7.61
N ILE A 115 19.26 -0.39 -8.69
CA ILE A 115 19.90 -1.67 -8.89
C ILE A 115 20.69 -1.65 -10.20
N ALA A 116 21.81 -2.36 -10.20
CA ALA A 116 22.64 -2.59 -11.40
C ALA A 116 23.14 -4.03 -11.39
N TYR A 117 23.62 -4.52 -12.52
CA TYR A 117 24.29 -5.82 -12.56
C TYR A 117 25.60 -5.75 -11.76
N ALA A 118 25.84 -6.69 -10.86
CA ALA A 118 27.05 -6.77 -10.06
C ALA A 118 28.26 -7.16 -10.94
N MET A 119 29.34 -6.38 -10.85
CA MET A 119 30.62 -6.63 -11.54
C MET A 119 31.76 -6.39 -10.56
N PRO A 120 32.93 -7.09 -10.73
CA PRO A 120 34.06 -6.98 -9.80
C PRO A 120 34.54 -5.54 -9.54
N ASP A 121 34.48 -4.68 -10.56
CA ASP A 121 34.97 -3.30 -10.50
C ASP A 121 33.85 -2.26 -10.34
N ARG A 122 32.63 -2.70 -10.03
CA ARG A 122 31.46 -1.83 -9.85
C ARG A 122 31.13 -1.73 -8.37
N ASP A 123 31.19 -0.50 -7.85
CA ASP A 123 30.88 -0.16 -6.46
C ASP A 123 29.76 0.92 -6.36
N GLN A 124 29.50 1.45 -5.19
CA GLN A 124 28.45 2.43 -4.93
C GLN A 124 28.55 3.71 -5.74
N ARG A 125 29.79 4.10 -6.14
CA ARG A 125 30.00 5.27 -7.02
C ARG A 125 29.32 5.12 -8.38
N TYR A 126 28.96 3.90 -8.77
CA TYR A 126 28.19 3.66 -9.99
C TYR A 126 26.83 4.36 -9.97
N PHE A 127 26.24 4.57 -8.81
CA PHE A 127 24.93 5.19 -8.64
C PHE A 127 24.98 6.72 -8.47
N GLU A 128 26.15 7.31 -8.27
CA GLU A 128 26.29 8.77 -8.06
C GLU A 128 25.77 9.59 -9.24
N THR A 129 25.76 9.03 -10.43
CA THR A 129 25.23 9.70 -11.62
C THR A 129 24.35 8.79 -12.45
N ILE A 130 23.17 9.27 -12.83
CA ILE A 130 22.30 8.59 -13.79
C ILE A 130 22.71 8.90 -15.24
N GLY A 131 23.25 10.09 -15.49
CA GLY A 131 23.89 10.53 -16.74
C GLY A 131 23.26 10.01 -18.02
N LYS A 132 24.05 9.34 -18.88
CA LYS A 132 23.60 8.72 -20.14
C LYS A 132 23.28 7.24 -19.98
N LYS A 133 23.10 6.74 -18.74
CA LYS A 133 22.79 5.35 -18.48
C LYS A 133 21.39 5.02 -19.00
N ARG A 134 21.25 3.79 -19.52
CA ARG A 134 19.93 3.24 -19.88
C ARG A 134 19.23 2.83 -18.61
N LEU A 135 18.17 3.57 -18.27
CA LEU A 135 17.40 3.40 -17.05
C LEU A 135 16.16 2.56 -17.29
N LEU A 136 15.74 1.81 -16.27
CA LEU A 136 14.45 1.12 -16.23
C LEU A 136 13.64 1.60 -15.04
N GLY A 137 12.36 1.87 -15.25
CA GLY A 137 11.38 2.24 -14.22
C GLY A 137 10.00 1.67 -14.52
N VAL A 138 9.07 1.81 -13.59
CA VAL A 138 7.66 1.42 -13.75
C VAL A 138 6.83 2.60 -14.21
N LEU A 139 5.97 2.38 -15.19
CA LEU A 139 5.07 3.40 -15.71
C LEU A 139 4.05 3.86 -14.65
N GLY A 140 4.00 5.16 -14.41
CA GLY A 140 3.08 5.78 -13.45
C GLY A 140 3.59 5.81 -12.01
N TYR A 141 4.86 5.43 -11.79
CA TYR A 141 5.55 5.62 -10.51
C TYR A 141 6.21 7.01 -10.46
N HIS A 142 6.45 7.49 -9.24
CA HIS A 142 7.09 8.79 -8.95
C HIS A 142 8.49 8.54 -8.45
N TYR A 143 9.47 9.23 -9.04
CA TYR A 143 10.89 9.00 -8.75
C TYR A 143 11.57 10.27 -8.26
N GLY A 144 12.43 10.15 -7.26
CA GLY A 144 13.19 11.25 -6.67
C GLY A 144 14.08 11.95 -7.70
N PHE A 145 14.79 11.17 -8.55
CA PHE A 145 15.66 11.72 -9.60
C PHE A 145 14.91 12.60 -10.62
N ALA A 146 13.60 12.45 -10.75
CA ALA A 146 12.73 13.20 -11.63
C ALA A 146 11.88 14.24 -10.89
N ALA A 147 12.25 14.60 -9.65
CA ALA A 147 11.47 15.49 -8.78
C ALA A 147 9.99 15.06 -8.66
N LEU A 148 9.76 13.75 -8.54
CA LEU A 148 8.46 13.09 -8.44
C LEU A 148 7.53 13.30 -9.66
N ASN A 149 8.06 13.75 -10.79
CA ASN A 149 7.29 13.84 -12.02
C ASN A 149 7.12 12.45 -12.64
N SER A 150 5.89 11.96 -12.74
CA SER A 150 5.54 10.64 -13.29
C SER A 150 5.06 10.69 -14.74
N ASP A 151 5.07 11.87 -15.38
CA ASP A 151 4.68 12.02 -16.78
C ASP A 151 5.65 11.24 -17.68
N PRO A 152 5.16 10.27 -18.48
CA PRO A 152 6.03 9.40 -19.26
C PRO A 152 6.77 10.10 -20.40
N ASP A 153 6.22 11.18 -20.92
CA ASP A 153 6.88 11.93 -21.99
C ASP A 153 7.97 12.80 -21.39
N TYR A 154 7.71 13.48 -20.25
CA TYR A 154 8.74 14.19 -19.50
C TYR A 154 9.91 13.26 -19.11
N LEU A 155 9.61 12.07 -18.60
CA LEU A 155 10.65 11.10 -18.20
C LEU A 155 11.52 10.67 -19.38
N LYS A 156 10.92 10.37 -20.54
CA LYS A 156 11.65 9.97 -21.75
C LYS A 156 12.44 11.10 -22.38
N ASP A 157 11.93 12.32 -22.33
CA ASP A 157 12.58 13.49 -22.93
C ASP A 157 13.81 13.95 -22.12
N ASN A 158 13.79 13.74 -20.81
CA ASN A 158 14.85 14.21 -19.92
C ASN A 158 15.84 13.12 -19.48
N PHE A 159 15.43 11.85 -19.56
CA PHE A 159 16.23 10.72 -19.11
C PHE A 159 16.22 9.59 -20.14
N SER A 160 17.31 8.85 -20.24
CA SER A 160 17.37 7.64 -21.10
C SER A 160 16.64 6.46 -20.42
N ILE A 161 15.35 6.66 -20.12
CA ILE A 161 14.55 5.69 -19.36
C ILE A 161 13.56 4.92 -20.25
N HIS A 162 13.44 3.61 -19.97
CA HIS A 162 12.40 2.76 -20.50
C HIS A 162 11.43 2.36 -19.36
N LEU A 163 10.15 2.66 -19.54
CA LEU A 163 9.11 2.43 -18.54
C LEU A 163 8.43 1.09 -18.82
N LEU A 164 8.47 0.22 -17.84
CA LEU A 164 7.89 -1.12 -17.84
C LEU A 164 6.57 -1.15 -17.05
N ASP A 165 5.90 -2.29 -17.09
CA ASP A 165 4.63 -2.50 -16.39
C ASP A 165 4.80 -3.04 -14.96
N ASN A 166 5.99 -3.62 -14.62
CA ASN A 166 6.25 -4.13 -13.28
C ASN A 166 7.73 -4.16 -12.92
N GLN A 167 8.02 -4.29 -11.62
CA GLN A 167 9.38 -4.25 -11.06
C GLN A 167 10.15 -5.55 -11.30
N GLU A 168 9.49 -6.70 -11.40
CA GLU A 168 10.14 -7.99 -11.65
C GLU A 168 10.87 -7.98 -13.01
N LYS A 169 10.24 -7.41 -14.04
CA LYS A 169 10.88 -7.24 -15.36
C LYS A 169 12.11 -6.35 -15.29
N ILE A 170 12.10 -5.31 -14.44
CA ILE A 170 13.28 -4.47 -14.21
C ILE A 170 14.43 -5.32 -13.68
N ILE A 171 14.19 -6.09 -12.61
CA ILE A 171 15.22 -6.93 -11.99
C ILE A 171 15.78 -7.93 -13.01
N ASN A 172 14.91 -8.60 -13.75
CA ASN A 172 15.32 -9.61 -14.74
C ASN A 172 16.18 -8.99 -15.87
N LEU A 173 15.76 -7.84 -16.41
CA LEU A 173 16.52 -7.14 -17.46
C LEU A 173 17.88 -6.61 -16.96
N ILE A 174 17.97 -6.17 -15.71
CA ILE A 174 19.24 -5.79 -15.09
C ILE A 174 20.16 -7.02 -14.92
N ALA A 175 19.63 -8.14 -14.41
CA ALA A 175 20.37 -9.38 -14.25
C ALA A 175 20.86 -9.97 -15.59
N GLU A 176 20.14 -9.68 -16.69
CA GLU A 176 20.52 -10.02 -18.06
C GLU A 176 21.44 -8.97 -18.72
N GLN A 177 21.84 -7.92 -18.02
CA GLN A 177 22.67 -6.81 -18.52
C GLN A 177 22.05 -6.03 -19.70
N ARG A 178 20.72 -6.01 -19.79
CA ARG A 178 19.99 -5.37 -20.89
C ARG A 178 19.76 -3.86 -20.68
N ALA A 179 19.99 -3.37 -19.47
CA ALA A 179 20.04 -1.97 -19.13
C ALA A 179 21.17 -1.72 -18.11
N ASP A 180 21.43 -0.45 -17.84
CA ASP A 180 22.55 -0.07 -16.98
C ASP A 180 22.13 0.06 -15.52
N MET A 181 20.94 0.62 -15.26
CA MET A 181 20.36 0.77 -13.93
C MET A 181 18.85 0.57 -13.99
N GLY A 182 18.31 0.01 -12.91
CA GLY A 182 16.87 -0.06 -12.68
C GLY A 182 16.53 0.57 -11.33
N ILE A 183 15.33 1.12 -11.21
CA ILE A 183 14.82 1.64 -9.95
C ILE A 183 13.64 0.81 -9.49
N VAL A 184 13.67 0.38 -8.23
CA VAL A 184 12.66 -0.50 -7.63
C VAL A 184 12.39 -0.11 -6.18
N ALA A 185 11.18 -0.37 -5.70
CA ALA A 185 10.86 -0.24 -4.29
C ALA A 185 11.66 -1.26 -3.47
N LEU A 186 12.29 -0.80 -2.39
CA LEU A 186 13.08 -1.68 -1.52
C LEU A 186 12.23 -2.82 -0.93
N SER A 187 10.97 -2.52 -0.57
CA SER A 187 10.02 -3.52 -0.08
C SER A 187 9.76 -4.64 -1.09
N PHE A 188 9.63 -4.28 -2.38
CA PHE A 188 9.51 -5.26 -3.45
C PHE A 188 10.79 -6.08 -3.62
N LEU A 189 11.94 -5.40 -3.66
CA LEU A 189 13.23 -6.05 -3.84
C LEU A 189 13.52 -7.05 -2.72
N ASN A 190 13.28 -6.70 -1.47
CA ASN A 190 13.48 -7.60 -0.33
C ASN A 190 12.60 -8.85 -0.44
N ASN A 191 11.33 -8.70 -0.76
CA ASN A 191 10.41 -9.82 -0.97
C ASN A 191 10.86 -10.69 -2.14
N TYR A 192 11.26 -10.07 -3.25
CA TYR A 192 11.75 -10.78 -4.43
C TYR A 192 13.03 -11.58 -4.12
N LEU A 193 14.02 -10.96 -3.45
CA LEU A 193 15.28 -11.61 -3.09
C LEU A 193 15.11 -12.69 -2.00
N HIS A 194 14.05 -12.64 -1.22
CA HIS A 194 13.70 -13.74 -0.32
C HIS A 194 13.23 -14.98 -1.11
N GLN A 195 12.47 -14.77 -2.19
CA GLN A 195 11.98 -15.84 -3.05
C GLN A 195 13.03 -16.31 -4.07
N HIS A 196 13.97 -15.46 -4.45
CA HIS A 196 15.00 -15.67 -5.45
C HIS A 196 16.41 -15.33 -4.91
N PRO A 197 16.91 -16.09 -3.89
CA PRO A 197 18.16 -15.76 -3.22
C PRO A 197 19.39 -15.76 -4.16
N GLU A 198 19.35 -16.51 -5.26
CA GLU A 198 20.40 -16.56 -6.30
C GLU A 198 20.57 -15.23 -7.03
N MET A 199 19.60 -14.33 -6.95
CA MET A 199 19.66 -13.01 -7.58
C MET A 199 20.50 -12.02 -6.78
N ARG A 200 20.76 -12.28 -5.48
CA ARG A 200 21.58 -11.39 -4.63
C ARG A 200 22.99 -11.20 -5.18
N GLU A 201 23.60 -12.26 -5.70
CA GLU A 201 24.96 -12.22 -6.26
C GLU A 201 25.02 -11.50 -7.62
N LYS A 202 23.88 -11.37 -8.31
CA LYS A 202 23.80 -10.71 -9.62
C LYS A 202 23.53 -9.22 -9.54
N LEU A 203 23.11 -8.71 -8.38
CA LEU A 203 22.66 -7.34 -8.24
C LEU A 203 23.58 -6.54 -7.30
N LEU A 204 24.06 -5.41 -7.79
CA LEU A 204 24.53 -4.32 -6.96
C LEU A 204 23.32 -3.44 -6.62
N ILE A 205 23.08 -3.22 -5.35
CA ILE A 205 21.95 -2.41 -4.82
C ILE A 205 22.55 -1.14 -4.24
N SER A 206 21.97 0.03 -4.54
CA SER A 206 22.42 1.29 -3.96
C SER A 206 22.17 1.33 -2.45
N GLU A 207 23.16 1.84 -1.71
CA GLU A 207 23.02 2.14 -0.27
C GLU A 207 22.15 3.38 -0.04
N GLU A 208 22.25 4.36 -0.95
CA GLU A 208 21.44 5.56 -0.93
C GLU A 208 20.10 5.33 -1.64
N PHE A 209 19.05 5.89 -1.07
CA PHE A 209 17.72 5.89 -1.68
C PHE A 209 17.63 6.95 -2.78
N ASP A 210 16.91 6.67 -3.86
CA ASP A 210 16.45 7.67 -4.81
C ASP A 210 15.41 8.59 -4.16
N GLN A 211 14.48 7.97 -3.41
CA GLN A 211 13.54 8.66 -2.53
C GLN A 211 13.20 7.78 -1.32
N THR A 212 12.85 8.45 -0.23
CA THR A 212 12.15 7.84 0.91
C THR A 212 10.74 8.42 0.96
N TYR A 213 9.79 7.65 1.45
CA TYR A 213 8.41 8.08 1.58
C TYR A 213 7.75 7.48 2.82
N GLU A 214 6.78 8.21 3.34
CA GLU A 214 5.92 7.78 4.42
C GLU A 214 4.56 7.38 3.84
N HIS A 215 4.20 6.10 4.00
CA HIS A 215 2.94 5.57 3.55
C HIS A 215 1.85 5.70 4.61
N GLY A 216 0.78 6.37 4.24
CA GLY A 216 -0.47 6.43 5.00
C GLY A 216 -1.64 5.89 4.18
N ALA A 217 -2.84 6.21 4.65
CA ALA A 217 -4.06 6.15 3.86
C ALA A 217 -4.44 7.54 3.39
N LEU A 218 -4.84 7.67 2.13
CA LEU A 218 -5.45 8.88 1.60
C LEU A 218 -6.95 8.68 1.49
N LEU A 219 -7.72 9.52 2.17
CA LEU A 219 -9.19 9.48 2.19
C LEU A 219 -9.75 10.58 1.30
N ARG A 220 -10.79 10.24 0.55
CA ARG A 220 -11.58 11.20 -0.20
C ARG A 220 -12.40 12.05 0.76
N LYS A 221 -12.47 13.35 0.51
CA LYS A 221 -13.36 14.22 1.25
C LYS A 221 -14.81 13.76 1.11
N GLY A 222 -15.47 13.56 2.26
CA GLY A 222 -16.82 13.01 2.31
C GLY A 222 -16.87 11.47 2.26
N ALA A 223 -15.75 10.79 2.44
CA ALA A 223 -15.73 9.36 2.74
C ALA A 223 -16.59 9.04 3.97
N PRO A 224 -17.16 7.82 4.08
CA PRO A 224 -18.02 7.43 5.18
C PRO A 224 -17.39 7.53 6.57
N LEU A 225 -16.05 7.44 6.64
CA LEU A 225 -15.27 7.47 7.87
C LEU A 225 -14.35 8.71 7.91
N SER A 226 -13.96 9.12 9.13
CA SER A 226 -13.00 10.21 9.31
C SER A 226 -11.56 9.69 9.41
N VAL A 227 -10.59 10.55 9.06
CA VAL A 227 -9.16 10.30 9.26
C VAL A 227 -8.84 9.98 10.71
N ASP A 228 -9.39 10.73 11.66
CA ASP A 228 -9.17 10.50 13.10
C ASP A 228 -9.66 9.13 13.56
N TRP A 229 -10.76 8.64 12.98
CA TRP A 229 -11.26 7.30 13.28
C TRP A 229 -10.27 6.24 12.79
N LEU A 230 -9.79 6.40 11.57
CA LEU A 230 -8.85 5.45 10.96
C LEU A 230 -7.49 5.48 11.66
N ASN A 231 -6.97 6.67 12.03
CA ASN A 231 -5.75 6.82 12.82
C ASN A 231 -5.84 6.09 14.15
N ARG A 232 -6.96 6.24 14.88
CA ARG A 232 -7.16 5.51 16.14
C ARG A 232 -7.17 4.00 15.94
N LEU A 233 -7.78 3.51 14.88
CA LEU A 233 -7.81 2.07 14.60
C LEU A 233 -6.41 1.54 14.25
N PHE A 234 -5.65 2.23 13.41
CA PHE A 234 -4.27 1.87 13.10
C PHE A 234 -3.38 1.90 14.34
N SER A 235 -3.50 2.92 15.21
CA SER A 235 -2.77 2.97 16.48
C SER A 235 -3.09 1.77 17.37
N GLN A 236 -4.37 1.40 17.50
CA GLN A 236 -4.76 0.22 18.29
C GLN A 236 -4.20 -1.08 17.73
N LEU A 237 -4.12 -1.22 16.40
CA LEU A 237 -3.55 -2.39 15.75
C LEU A 237 -2.03 -2.43 15.91
N GLN A 238 -1.37 -1.28 15.87
CA GLN A 238 0.06 -1.16 16.14
C GLN A 238 0.37 -1.52 17.59
N ASP A 239 -0.37 -0.99 18.56
CA ASP A 239 -0.19 -1.28 19.99
C ASP A 239 -0.37 -2.78 20.32
N LYS A 240 -1.20 -3.49 19.56
CA LYS A 240 -1.40 -4.94 19.65
C LYS A 240 -0.33 -5.74 18.89
N GLY A 241 0.57 -5.08 18.17
CA GLY A 241 1.58 -5.71 17.31
C GLY A 241 0.99 -6.44 16.09
N GLU A 242 -0.26 -6.14 15.70
CA GLU A 242 -0.91 -6.77 14.55
C GLU A 242 -0.29 -6.27 13.23
N LEU A 243 0.04 -4.97 13.15
CA LEU A 243 0.71 -4.42 11.98
C LEU A 243 2.12 -4.99 11.82
N ASP A 244 2.90 -5.10 12.92
CA ASP A 244 4.25 -5.66 12.86
C ASP A 244 4.23 -7.12 12.39
N ARG A 245 3.23 -7.91 12.84
CA ARG A 245 3.06 -9.28 12.33
C ARG A 245 2.82 -9.32 10.82
N LEU A 246 2.09 -8.35 10.27
CA LEU A 246 1.90 -8.25 8.82
C LEU A 246 3.21 -7.85 8.11
N TRP A 247 3.96 -6.90 8.66
CA TRP A 247 5.25 -6.51 8.09
C TRP A 247 6.23 -7.68 8.02
N TYR A 248 6.34 -8.47 9.09
CA TYR A 248 7.18 -9.67 9.09
C TYR A 248 6.65 -10.77 8.16
N LYS A 249 5.34 -11.00 8.13
CA LYS A 249 4.71 -11.98 7.24
C LYS A 249 5.03 -11.72 5.77
N HIS A 250 5.07 -10.45 5.38
CA HIS A 250 5.31 -10.02 4.00
C HIS A 250 6.76 -9.60 3.72
N HIS A 251 7.69 -9.91 4.63
CA HIS A 251 9.13 -9.58 4.52
C HIS A 251 9.42 -8.09 4.27
N LEU A 252 8.57 -7.20 4.80
CA LEU A 252 8.76 -5.74 4.72
C LEU A 252 9.72 -5.23 5.78
N ARG A 253 9.85 -5.96 6.88
CA ARG A 253 10.82 -5.74 7.96
C ARG A 253 11.45 -7.06 8.36
N GLU A 254 12.71 -7.03 8.70
CA GLU A 254 13.37 -8.17 9.35
C GLU A 254 12.99 -8.18 10.84
N LYS A 255 12.90 -9.40 11.42
CA LYS A 255 12.73 -9.50 12.87
C LYS A 255 14.03 -9.02 13.52
N GLU A 256 13.92 -8.06 14.43
CA GLU A 256 15.01 -7.78 15.35
C GLU A 256 15.26 -9.05 16.19
N GLU A 257 16.50 -9.57 16.11
CA GLU A 257 16.95 -10.72 16.90
C GLU A 257 17.07 -10.40 18.41
#